data_3015aa5143f63e182df53828a8222ab4
#
_entry.id   3015aa5143f63e182df53828a8222ab4
#
_cell.length_a   1.000
_cell.length_b   1.000
_cell.length_c   1.000
_cell.angle_alpha   90.00
_cell.angle_beta   90.00
_cell.angle_gamma   90.00
#
_symmetry.space_group_name_H-M   'P 1'
#
loop_
_entity.id
_entity.type
_entity.pdbx_description
1 polymer ?
#
loop_
_entity_poly.entity_id
_entity_poly.type
_entity_poly.pdbx_seq_one_letter_code
_entity_poly.pdbx_strand_id
1 'polypeptide(L)'
;MATETSRESIRVSSYKGSTLEVEERSGIIIGPSGTEYTVTSSDPDTVAVEQVLTFWVAVAKAEGTAEITASNSAGERGSVTLTVGSAAPITPEPPNSGDSSDLTENMEIRQEMIRLINQTRKDNGVSELSVNDALMNAAQACSNRRYTWHHAPEESQAAVDAGYPYGFGDNLTVFTGTANAAQRAVDNWINSPGHFQTMIDPRCDCIGVGVTQHDGITYCYMFVGMPNSVNFYT
;
A
#
# COMPACT_ATOMS: atom_id res chain seq x y z
N MET A 1 32.48 12.49 32.72
CA MET A 1 31.87 11.29 32.11
C MET A 1 30.99 11.79 30.96
N ALA A 2 31.48 11.67 29.74
CA ALA A 2 30.68 12.01 28.57
C ALA A 2 29.72 10.84 28.31
N THR A 3 28.42 11.10 28.33
CA THR A 3 27.40 10.16 27.89
C THR A 3 27.59 9.93 26.39
N GLU A 4 28.08 8.76 26.01
CA GLU A 4 27.99 8.28 24.63
C GLU A 4 26.52 8.19 24.26
N THR A 5 26.07 9.20 23.51
CA THR A 5 24.78 9.12 22.81
C THR A 5 24.97 8.07 21.73
N SER A 6 24.36 6.91 21.90
CA SER A 6 24.29 5.87 20.86
C SER A 6 23.76 6.51 19.57
N ARG A 7 24.63 6.74 18.60
CA ARG A 7 24.23 7.24 17.29
C ARG A 7 23.43 6.15 16.59
N GLU A 8 22.21 6.47 16.27
CA GLU A 8 21.33 5.58 15.53
C GLU A 8 21.87 5.47 14.08
N SER A 9 22.26 4.28 13.68
CA SER A 9 22.78 4.05 12.31
C SER A 9 21.68 4.30 11.27
N ILE A 10 22.06 4.86 10.10
CA ILE A 10 21.12 5.06 8.99
C ILE A 10 20.58 3.69 8.55
N ARG A 11 19.27 3.56 8.58
CA ARG A 11 18.54 2.39 8.07
C ARG A 11 17.97 2.74 6.71
N VAL A 12 18.16 1.88 5.73
CA VAL A 12 17.63 2.04 4.37
C VAL A 12 16.88 0.77 4.00
N SER A 13 15.69 0.95 3.49
CA SER A 13 14.88 -0.15 2.95
C SER A 13 14.07 0.33 1.76
N SER A 14 13.63 -0.61 0.93
CA SER A 14 12.70 -0.35 -0.15
C SER A 14 11.30 -0.72 0.28
N TYR A 15 10.32 0.10 -0.05
CA TYR A 15 8.92 -0.11 0.29
C TYR A 15 8.37 -1.43 -0.25
N LYS A 16 8.80 -1.81 -1.45
CA LYS A 16 8.41 -3.08 -2.10
C LYS A 16 9.30 -4.27 -1.75
N GLY A 17 10.25 -4.10 -0.84
CA GLY A 17 11.24 -5.14 -0.53
C GLY A 17 12.49 -5.05 -1.39
N SER A 18 13.30 -6.11 -1.39
CA SER A 18 14.62 -6.11 -2.05
C SER A 18 14.61 -6.60 -3.50
N THR A 19 13.48 -7.05 -4.02
CA THR A 19 13.31 -7.52 -5.41
C THR A 19 12.32 -6.64 -6.14
N LEU A 20 12.69 -6.17 -7.32
CA LEU A 20 11.86 -5.36 -8.21
C LEU A 20 11.79 -6.02 -9.60
N GLU A 21 10.74 -5.74 -10.34
CA GLU A 21 10.64 -6.06 -11.77
C GLU A 21 11.20 -4.91 -12.61
N VAL A 22 11.58 -5.20 -13.86
CA VAL A 22 11.99 -4.14 -14.80
C VAL A 22 10.82 -3.17 -15.00
N GLU A 23 11.13 -1.87 -15.05
CA GLU A 23 10.19 -0.73 -15.07
C GLU A 23 9.46 -0.46 -13.74
N GLU A 24 9.66 -1.28 -12.73
CA GLU A 24 9.04 -1.08 -11.43
C GLU A 24 9.68 0.08 -10.64
N ARG A 25 8.85 0.75 -9.84
CA ARG A 25 9.25 1.87 -8.96
C ARG A 25 8.96 1.51 -7.52
N SER A 26 9.88 1.84 -6.61
CA SER A 26 9.71 1.64 -5.18
C SER A 26 10.20 2.83 -4.37
N GLY A 27 9.42 3.27 -3.40
CA GLY A 27 9.85 4.27 -2.43
C GLY A 27 11.03 3.76 -1.58
N ILE A 28 12.03 4.59 -1.35
CA ILE A 28 13.13 4.32 -0.42
C ILE A 28 12.80 4.93 0.94
N ILE A 29 12.75 4.07 1.94
CA ILE A 29 12.50 4.45 3.33
C ILE A 29 13.84 4.60 4.04
N ILE A 30 14.08 5.77 4.61
CA ILE A 30 15.34 6.09 5.27
C ILE A 30 15.05 6.55 6.71
N GLY A 31 15.76 6.02 7.67
CA GLY A 31 15.67 6.41 9.07
C GLY A 31 17.05 6.70 9.68
N PRO A 32 17.09 7.58 10.70
CA PRO A 32 16.01 8.28 11.37
C PRO A 32 15.35 9.37 10.52
N SER A 33 14.07 9.66 10.76
CA SER A 33 13.33 10.72 10.07
C SER A 33 13.79 12.12 10.50
N GLY A 34 13.56 13.13 9.63
CA GLY A 34 13.91 14.54 9.94
C GLY A 34 15.36 14.93 9.63
N THR A 35 16.11 14.05 8.97
CA THR A 35 17.47 14.30 8.49
C THR A 35 17.45 14.39 6.96
N GLU A 36 18.23 15.31 6.38
CA GLU A 36 18.46 15.35 4.94
C GLU A 36 19.43 14.24 4.53
N TYR A 37 19.06 13.49 3.50
CA TYR A 37 19.83 12.41 2.94
C TYR A 37 20.15 12.65 1.48
N THR A 38 21.35 12.30 1.06
CA THR A 38 21.71 12.08 -0.33
C THR A 38 21.64 10.59 -0.61
N VAL A 39 20.91 10.20 -1.67
CA VAL A 39 20.75 8.80 -2.05
C VAL A 39 21.41 8.56 -3.40
N THR A 40 22.18 7.49 -3.49
CA THR A 40 22.91 7.09 -4.71
C THR A 40 22.70 5.61 -5.00
N SER A 41 22.78 5.25 -6.26
CA SER A 41 22.81 3.86 -6.71
C SER A 41 24.22 3.48 -7.14
N SER A 42 24.64 2.26 -6.85
CA SER A 42 25.91 1.71 -7.33
C SER A 42 25.88 1.39 -8.84
N ASP A 43 24.69 1.19 -9.39
CA ASP A 43 24.45 0.94 -10.81
C ASP A 43 23.14 1.61 -11.26
N PRO A 44 23.18 2.87 -11.71
CA PRO A 44 22.02 3.62 -12.15
C PRO A 44 21.38 3.10 -13.46
N ASP A 45 22.08 2.25 -14.20
CA ASP A 45 21.55 1.62 -15.40
C ASP A 45 20.68 0.40 -15.04
N THR A 46 20.96 -0.25 -13.92
CA THR A 46 20.12 -1.32 -13.35
C THR A 46 19.01 -0.75 -12.48
N VAL A 47 19.37 0.10 -11.49
CA VAL A 47 18.38 0.79 -10.63
C VAL A 47 18.78 2.25 -10.51
N ALA A 48 18.01 3.15 -11.08
CA ALA A 48 18.18 4.59 -10.85
C ALA A 48 17.50 5.02 -9.54
N VAL A 49 17.97 6.12 -8.95
CA VAL A 49 17.29 6.79 -7.85
C VAL A 49 16.87 8.20 -8.27
N GLU A 50 15.64 8.56 -7.96
CA GLU A 50 15.05 9.85 -8.27
C GLU A 50 14.50 10.48 -6.99
N GLN A 51 14.65 11.79 -6.87
CA GLN A 51 13.99 12.54 -5.80
C GLN A 51 12.66 13.09 -6.33
N VAL A 52 11.55 12.69 -5.70
CA VAL A 52 10.21 13.17 -6.01
C VAL A 52 9.70 13.94 -4.80
N LEU A 53 9.65 15.25 -4.89
CA LEU A 53 9.37 16.15 -3.75
C LEU A 53 10.39 15.90 -2.62
N THR A 54 9.93 15.35 -1.50
CA THR A 54 10.76 15.02 -0.31
C THR A 54 11.09 13.55 -0.21
N PHE A 55 10.67 12.73 -1.17
CA PHE A 55 10.85 11.28 -1.15
C PHE A 55 11.90 10.82 -2.18
N TRP A 56 12.58 9.73 -1.86
CA TRP A 56 13.45 9.04 -2.79
C TRP A 56 12.75 7.81 -3.35
N VAL A 57 12.93 7.59 -4.64
CA VAL A 57 12.30 6.49 -5.39
C VAL A 57 13.37 5.75 -6.16
N ALA A 58 13.44 4.44 -5.99
CA ALA A 58 14.20 3.54 -6.84
C ALA A 58 13.38 3.21 -8.09
N VAL A 59 14.01 3.25 -9.24
CA VAL A 59 13.43 2.93 -10.55
C VAL A 59 14.23 1.80 -11.17
N ALA A 60 13.66 0.62 -11.26
CA ALA A 60 14.28 -0.54 -11.89
C ALA A 60 14.26 -0.37 -13.41
N LYS A 61 15.43 -0.41 -14.07
CA LYS A 61 15.58 -0.18 -15.51
C LYS A 61 15.98 -1.42 -16.29
N ALA A 62 16.79 -2.26 -15.69
CA ALA A 62 17.30 -3.48 -16.32
C ALA A 62 17.53 -4.57 -15.27
N GLU A 63 17.57 -5.82 -15.72
CA GLU A 63 17.93 -6.94 -14.85
C GLU A 63 19.32 -6.78 -14.24
N GLY A 64 19.47 -7.13 -12.98
CA GLY A 64 20.73 -7.04 -12.28
C GLY A 64 20.56 -6.74 -10.79
N THR A 65 21.61 -6.24 -10.17
CA THR A 65 21.60 -5.91 -8.74
C THR A 65 22.32 -4.58 -8.54
N ALA A 66 21.69 -3.68 -7.77
CA ALA A 66 22.29 -2.42 -7.38
C ALA A 66 22.19 -2.19 -5.87
N GLU A 67 23.21 -1.61 -5.27
CA GLU A 67 23.16 -1.15 -3.89
C GLU A 67 22.72 0.32 -3.85
N ILE A 68 21.66 0.60 -3.12
CA ILE A 68 21.14 1.94 -2.89
C ILE A 68 21.67 2.42 -1.54
N THR A 69 22.47 3.46 -1.55
CA THR A 69 23.12 4.02 -0.36
C THR A 69 22.54 5.39 -0.04
N ALA A 70 22.08 5.57 1.21
CA ALA A 70 21.76 6.88 1.77
C ALA A 70 22.91 7.36 2.67
N SER A 71 23.24 8.65 2.56
CA SER A 71 24.24 9.30 3.41
C SER A 71 23.75 10.66 3.89
N ASN A 72 24.21 11.08 5.08
CA ASN A 72 23.90 12.41 5.64
C ASN A 72 25.16 13.31 5.63
N SER A 73 24.99 14.56 6.03
CA SER A 73 26.07 15.55 6.11
C SER A 73 27.17 15.22 7.14
N ALA A 74 26.90 14.32 8.09
CA ALA A 74 27.88 13.84 9.07
C ALA A 74 28.76 12.70 8.52
N GLY A 75 28.50 12.23 7.28
CA GLY A 75 29.23 11.14 6.64
C GLY A 75 28.76 9.75 7.06
N GLU A 76 27.70 9.65 7.82
CA GLU A 76 27.06 8.36 8.15
C GLU A 76 26.36 7.80 6.91
N ARG A 77 26.33 6.47 6.80
CA ARG A 77 25.77 5.77 5.64
C ARG A 77 24.94 4.56 6.07
N GLY A 78 23.93 4.26 5.26
CA GLY A 78 23.19 3.01 5.30
C GLY A 78 22.87 2.59 3.88
N SER A 79 22.63 1.32 3.63
CA SER A 79 22.33 0.83 2.28
C SER A 79 21.31 -0.31 2.28
N VAL A 80 20.72 -0.52 1.12
CA VAL A 80 19.90 -1.67 0.78
C VAL A 80 20.27 -2.16 -0.60
N THR A 81 20.38 -3.48 -0.76
CA THR A 81 20.62 -4.09 -2.07
C THR A 81 19.26 -4.39 -2.70
N LEU A 82 19.06 -3.90 -3.94
CA LEU A 82 17.90 -4.20 -4.76
C LEU A 82 18.31 -5.11 -5.91
N THR A 83 17.59 -6.18 -6.11
CA THR A 83 17.75 -7.09 -7.25
C THR A 83 16.60 -6.84 -8.22
N VAL A 84 16.92 -6.54 -9.47
CA VAL A 84 15.96 -6.47 -10.56
C VAL A 84 16.04 -7.79 -11.31
N GLY A 85 14.99 -8.58 -11.17
CA GLY A 85 14.82 -9.79 -11.97
C GLY A 85 14.00 -9.48 -13.20
N SER A 86 14.27 -10.18 -14.33
CA SER A 86 13.18 -10.51 -15.23
C SER A 86 12.15 -11.22 -14.37
N ALA A 87 10.91 -10.75 -14.39
CA ALA A 87 9.84 -11.66 -14.05
C ALA A 87 10.20 -12.96 -14.77
N ALA A 88 10.62 -13.99 -14.04
CA ALA A 88 10.56 -15.33 -14.60
C ALA A 88 9.20 -15.35 -15.27
N PRO A 89 9.06 -15.69 -16.61
CA PRO A 89 7.77 -15.62 -17.22
C PRO A 89 6.87 -16.28 -16.20
N ILE A 90 6.23 -15.44 -15.39
CA ILE A 90 5.09 -15.88 -14.64
C ILE A 90 4.28 -16.36 -15.84
N THR A 91 4.37 -17.66 -16.10
CA THR A 91 3.21 -18.30 -16.69
C THR A 91 2.14 -17.71 -15.83
N PRO A 92 1.34 -16.73 -16.35
CA PRO A 92 0.39 -16.07 -15.50
C PRO A 92 -0.29 -17.27 -14.88
N GLU A 93 0.04 -17.48 -13.60
CA GLU A 93 -0.70 -18.51 -12.87
C GLU A 93 -2.08 -18.04 -13.15
N PRO A 94 -2.83 -18.79 -14.01
CA PRO A 94 -4.01 -18.29 -14.69
C PRO A 94 -4.74 -17.59 -13.57
N PRO A 95 -5.05 -16.26 -13.65
CA PRO A 95 -5.45 -15.43 -12.55
C PRO A 95 -6.20 -16.39 -11.68
N ASN A 96 -5.60 -16.69 -10.52
CA ASN A 96 -6.12 -17.84 -9.77
C ASN A 96 -7.57 -17.53 -9.81
N SER A 97 -8.27 -18.28 -10.66
CA SER A 97 -9.70 -18.12 -10.83
C SER A 97 -10.25 -18.58 -9.49
N GLY A 98 -9.76 -17.83 -8.47
CA GLY A 98 -10.37 -17.74 -7.18
C GLY A 98 -11.75 -17.34 -7.59
N ASP A 99 -12.49 -18.37 -7.74
CA ASP A 99 -13.85 -18.45 -8.19
C ASP A 99 -14.48 -17.09 -7.94
N SER A 100 -14.77 -16.37 -9.04
CA SER A 100 -15.43 -15.06 -9.02
C SER A 100 -16.78 -15.10 -8.27
N SER A 101 -17.06 -16.20 -7.61
CA SER A 101 -18.28 -16.54 -6.90
C SER A 101 -18.28 -16.12 -5.44
N ASP A 102 -17.16 -15.79 -4.79
CA ASP A 102 -17.22 -15.50 -3.35
C ASP A 102 -16.90 -14.05 -2.99
N LEU A 103 -17.64 -13.12 -3.64
CA LEU A 103 -17.70 -11.72 -3.22
C LEU A 103 -18.40 -11.53 -1.86
N THR A 104 -18.90 -12.60 -1.27
CA THR A 104 -19.54 -12.61 0.07
C THR A 104 -18.59 -13.11 1.16
N GLU A 105 -17.36 -13.49 0.82
CA GLU A 105 -16.37 -13.99 1.77
C GLU A 105 -16.12 -12.98 2.89
N ASN A 106 -15.95 -13.49 4.11
CA ASN A 106 -15.63 -12.70 5.31
C ASN A 106 -16.58 -11.51 5.58
N MET A 107 -17.86 -11.61 5.22
CA MET A 107 -18.81 -10.51 5.31
C MET A 107 -18.94 -9.95 6.73
N GLU A 108 -18.89 -10.79 7.76
CA GLU A 108 -18.92 -10.33 9.16
C GLU A 108 -17.73 -9.43 9.52
N ILE A 109 -16.53 -9.81 9.06
CA ILE A 109 -15.32 -9.02 9.26
C ILE A 109 -15.43 -7.70 8.50
N ARG A 110 -15.92 -7.74 7.27
CA ARG A 110 -16.10 -6.56 6.41
C ARG A 110 -17.10 -5.57 7.01
N GLN A 111 -18.21 -6.04 7.53
CA GLN A 111 -19.21 -5.22 8.21
C GLN A 111 -18.65 -4.58 9.48
N GLU A 112 -17.89 -5.32 10.27
CA GLU A 112 -17.25 -4.79 11.46
C GLU A 112 -16.18 -3.74 11.10
N MET A 113 -15.42 -3.93 10.03
CA MET A 113 -14.49 -2.91 9.54
C MET A 113 -15.23 -1.61 9.20
N ILE A 114 -16.33 -1.68 8.46
CA ILE A 114 -17.15 -0.51 8.11
C ILE A 114 -17.65 0.19 9.36
N ARG A 115 -18.14 -0.56 10.33
CA ARG A 115 -18.58 -0.01 11.62
C ARG A 115 -17.47 0.75 12.34
N LEU A 116 -16.28 0.17 12.42
CA LEU A 116 -15.10 0.78 13.07
C LEU A 116 -14.62 2.02 12.32
N ILE A 117 -14.60 1.98 10.98
CA ILE A 117 -14.25 3.13 10.14
C ILE A 117 -15.26 4.26 10.35
N ASN A 118 -16.55 3.98 10.33
CA ASN A 118 -17.59 4.98 10.56
C ASN A 118 -17.54 5.55 11.99
N GLN A 119 -17.22 4.74 12.99
CA GLN A 119 -16.96 5.24 14.33
C GLN A 119 -15.78 6.21 14.35
N THR A 120 -14.67 5.84 13.70
CA THR A 120 -13.48 6.71 13.58
C THR A 120 -13.82 8.02 12.88
N ARG A 121 -14.58 7.99 11.80
CA ARG A 121 -15.05 9.20 11.10
C ARG A 121 -15.88 10.09 12.01
N LYS A 122 -16.84 9.53 12.72
CA LYS A 122 -17.69 10.25 13.68
C LYS A 122 -16.88 10.90 14.79
N ASP A 123 -15.90 10.18 15.34
CA ASP A 123 -15.03 10.69 16.40
C ASP A 123 -14.13 11.85 15.92
N ASN A 124 -13.94 11.95 14.60
CA ASN A 124 -13.20 13.05 13.95
C ASN A 124 -14.13 14.09 13.30
N GLY A 125 -15.44 14.08 13.59
CA GLY A 125 -16.38 15.08 13.12
C GLY A 125 -16.72 14.99 11.63
N VAL A 126 -16.49 13.82 10.99
CA VAL A 126 -16.78 13.57 9.58
C VAL A 126 -18.00 12.65 9.47
N SER A 127 -18.82 12.85 8.43
CA SER A 127 -20.02 12.06 8.19
C SER A 127 -19.70 10.59 7.97
N GLU A 128 -20.59 9.71 8.42
CA GLU A 128 -20.52 8.27 8.14
C GLU A 128 -20.66 8.00 6.63
N LEU A 129 -20.02 6.92 6.17
CA LEU A 129 -20.08 6.44 4.79
C LEU A 129 -21.19 5.40 4.64
N SER A 130 -21.95 5.50 3.57
CA SER A 130 -22.91 4.48 3.18
C SER A 130 -22.23 3.32 2.47
N VAL A 131 -22.68 2.09 2.70
CA VAL A 131 -22.17 0.92 1.97
C VAL A 131 -22.52 1.06 0.49
N ASN A 132 -21.53 0.81 -0.38
CA ASN A 132 -21.72 0.77 -1.82
C ASN A 132 -21.33 -0.61 -2.35
N ASP A 133 -22.28 -1.33 -2.94
CA ASP A 133 -22.09 -2.72 -3.39
C ASP A 133 -21.01 -2.84 -4.47
N ALA A 134 -20.90 -1.87 -5.37
CA ALA A 134 -19.86 -1.87 -6.39
C ALA A 134 -18.48 -1.77 -5.74
N LEU A 135 -18.29 -0.85 -4.79
CA LEU A 135 -17.03 -0.73 -4.04
C LEU A 135 -16.77 -1.94 -3.15
N MET A 136 -17.81 -2.56 -2.57
CA MET A 136 -17.67 -3.82 -1.82
C MET A 136 -17.13 -4.95 -2.71
N ASN A 137 -17.65 -5.06 -3.92
CA ASN A 137 -17.21 -6.06 -4.89
C ASN A 137 -15.79 -5.78 -5.39
N ALA A 138 -15.49 -4.52 -5.72
CA ALA A 138 -14.14 -4.10 -6.14
C ALA A 138 -13.09 -4.38 -5.06
N ALA A 139 -13.38 -3.99 -3.82
CA ALA A 139 -12.48 -4.22 -2.69
C ALA A 139 -12.24 -5.71 -2.42
N GLN A 140 -13.29 -6.55 -2.54
CA GLN A 140 -13.13 -8.00 -2.39
C GLN A 140 -12.32 -8.60 -3.55
N ALA A 141 -12.56 -8.18 -4.78
CA ALA A 141 -11.79 -8.61 -5.93
C ALA A 141 -10.29 -8.26 -5.77
N CYS A 142 -9.99 -7.05 -5.29
CA CYS A 142 -8.61 -6.65 -4.99
C CYS A 142 -8.01 -7.47 -3.85
N SER A 143 -8.75 -7.70 -2.77
CA SER A 143 -8.32 -8.53 -1.64
C SER A 143 -8.01 -9.97 -2.07
N ASN A 144 -8.80 -10.55 -2.97
CA ASN A 144 -8.62 -11.92 -3.49
C ASN A 144 -7.35 -12.08 -4.33
N ARG A 145 -6.80 -10.99 -4.87
CA ARG A 145 -5.50 -11.00 -5.56
C ARG A 145 -4.32 -11.19 -4.60
N ARG A 146 -4.54 -10.94 -3.29
CA ARG A 146 -3.54 -11.12 -2.24
C ARG A 146 -2.26 -10.30 -2.43
N TYR A 147 -2.40 -9.15 -3.06
CA TYR A 147 -1.29 -8.21 -3.20
C TYR A 147 -0.90 -7.62 -1.84
N THR A 148 0.37 -7.32 -1.68
CA THR A 148 0.93 -6.77 -0.43
C THR A 148 1.16 -5.26 -0.51
N TRP A 149 0.82 -4.65 -1.64
CA TRP A 149 0.95 -3.22 -1.92
C TRP A 149 -0.02 -2.81 -3.03
N HIS A 150 -0.22 -1.50 -3.23
CA HIS A 150 -1.21 -0.95 -4.16
C HIS A 150 -0.83 -1.14 -5.63
N HIS A 151 -1.82 -1.50 -6.45
CA HIS A 151 -1.77 -1.61 -7.90
C HIS A 151 -2.85 -0.69 -8.49
N ALA A 152 -2.60 0.63 -8.44
CA ALA A 152 -3.62 1.64 -8.75
C ALA A 152 -4.38 1.43 -10.07
N PRO A 153 -3.77 1.05 -11.22
CA PRO A 153 -4.53 0.76 -12.43
C PRO A 153 -5.49 -0.42 -12.29
N GLU A 154 -5.07 -1.49 -11.59
CA GLU A 154 -5.89 -2.68 -11.38
C GLU A 154 -7.00 -2.46 -10.36
N GLU A 155 -6.74 -1.67 -9.32
CA GLU A 155 -7.71 -1.23 -8.33
C GLU A 155 -8.79 -0.37 -8.98
N SER A 156 -8.36 0.57 -9.84
CA SER A 156 -9.25 1.42 -10.63
C SER A 156 -10.10 0.59 -11.59
N GLN A 157 -9.50 -0.36 -12.31
CA GLN A 157 -10.22 -1.24 -13.20
C GLN A 157 -11.24 -2.10 -12.45
N ALA A 158 -10.88 -2.62 -11.27
CA ALA A 158 -11.81 -3.38 -10.43
C ALA A 158 -13.03 -2.54 -10.00
N ALA A 159 -12.83 -1.26 -9.68
CA ALA A 159 -13.94 -0.36 -9.36
C ALA A 159 -14.87 -0.14 -10.56
N VAL A 160 -14.31 0.09 -11.76
CA VAL A 160 -15.07 0.26 -13.00
C VAL A 160 -15.82 -1.01 -13.38
N ASP A 161 -15.16 -2.17 -13.34
CA ASP A 161 -15.76 -3.47 -13.66
C ASP A 161 -16.91 -3.82 -12.72
N ALA A 162 -16.80 -3.40 -11.46
CA ALA A 162 -17.86 -3.54 -10.47
C ALA A 162 -19.00 -2.51 -10.62
N GLY A 163 -18.85 -1.51 -11.49
CA GLY A 163 -19.87 -0.49 -11.77
C GLY A 163 -19.70 0.81 -10.97
N TYR A 164 -18.52 1.11 -10.46
CA TYR A 164 -18.17 2.38 -9.80
C TYR A 164 -17.19 3.18 -10.65
N PRO A 165 -17.65 4.09 -11.52
CA PRO A 165 -16.79 4.81 -12.47
C PRO A 165 -16.19 6.11 -11.91
N TYR A 166 -16.46 6.44 -10.66
CA TYR A 166 -16.03 7.70 -10.04
C TYR A 166 -14.68 7.54 -9.33
N GLY A 167 -14.10 8.66 -8.90
CA GLY A 167 -12.89 8.66 -8.10
C GLY A 167 -13.12 8.06 -6.70
N PHE A 168 -12.07 7.54 -6.14
CA PHE A 168 -12.05 6.97 -4.80
C PHE A 168 -10.68 7.18 -4.16
N GLY A 169 -10.65 7.09 -2.83
CA GLY A 169 -9.44 6.83 -2.07
C GLY A 169 -9.42 5.38 -1.64
N ASP A 170 -8.25 4.80 -1.48
CA ASP A 170 -8.09 3.41 -1.08
C ASP A 170 -7.03 3.21 0.00
N ASN A 171 -7.21 2.18 0.79
CA ASN A 171 -6.24 1.71 1.77
C ASN A 171 -6.08 0.20 1.65
N LEU A 172 -4.82 -0.24 1.76
CA LEU A 172 -4.46 -1.65 1.85
C LEU A 172 -3.72 -1.91 3.17
N THR A 173 -3.99 -3.04 3.81
CA THR A 173 -3.14 -3.59 4.87
C THR A 173 -3.09 -5.11 4.79
N VAL A 174 -1.91 -5.66 5.08
CA VAL A 174 -1.66 -7.10 5.11
C VAL A 174 -0.95 -7.45 6.41
N PHE A 175 -1.37 -8.54 7.05
CA PHE A 175 -0.75 -8.98 8.30
C PHE A 175 -0.91 -10.50 8.53
N THR A 176 0.00 -11.06 9.31
CA THR A 176 -0.06 -12.47 9.71
C THR A 176 -1.13 -12.68 10.79
N GLY A 177 -1.87 -13.78 10.70
CA GLY A 177 -2.94 -14.16 11.61
C GLY A 177 -4.31 -13.69 11.15
N THR A 178 -5.34 -14.37 11.62
CA THR A 178 -6.75 -14.18 11.21
C THR A 178 -7.64 -13.61 12.32
N ALA A 179 -7.16 -13.65 13.56
CA ALA A 179 -7.93 -13.19 14.71
C ALA A 179 -8.03 -11.65 14.77
N ASN A 180 -9.20 -11.14 15.15
CA ASN A 180 -9.50 -9.71 15.31
C ASN A 180 -9.16 -8.89 14.04
N ALA A 181 -9.39 -9.48 12.87
CA ALA A 181 -8.94 -8.93 11.60
C ALA A 181 -9.48 -7.50 11.35
N ALA A 182 -10.75 -7.26 11.61
CA ALA A 182 -11.38 -5.95 11.44
C ALA A 182 -10.68 -4.87 12.28
N GLN A 183 -10.51 -5.11 13.57
CA GLN A 183 -9.88 -4.15 14.48
C GLN A 183 -8.43 -3.89 14.05
N ARG A 184 -7.66 -4.95 13.77
CA ARG A 184 -6.25 -4.83 13.35
C ARG A 184 -6.08 -4.03 12.06
N ALA A 185 -6.94 -4.26 11.08
CA ALA A 185 -6.89 -3.51 9.83
C ALA A 185 -7.14 -2.02 10.06
N VAL A 186 -8.18 -1.68 10.81
CA VAL A 186 -8.52 -0.29 11.11
C VAL A 186 -7.45 0.37 11.98
N ASP A 187 -6.91 -0.32 12.99
CA ASP A 187 -5.80 0.20 13.81
C ASP A 187 -4.54 0.48 12.97
N ASN A 188 -4.21 -0.40 12.01
CA ASN A 188 -3.08 -0.18 11.11
C ASN A 188 -3.28 1.10 10.28
N TRP A 189 -4.49 1.35 9.79
CA TRP A 189 -4.80 2.56 9.03
C TRP A 189 -4.85 3.81 9.90
N ILE A 190 -5.36 3.73 11.13
CA ILE A 190 -5.35 4.85 12.09
C ILE A 190 -3.91 5.26 12.42
N ASN A 191 -3.01 4.29 12.60
CA ASN A 191 -1.61 4.53 12.94
C ASN A 191 -0.73 4.96 11.75
N SER A 192 -1.29 5.04 10.54
CA SER A 192 -0.60 5.48 9.32
C SER A 192 -1.20 6.80 8.82
N PRO A 193 -0.49 7.93 8.88
CA PRO A 193 -1.06 9.24 8.57
C PRO A 193 -1.74 9.33 7.20
N GLY A 194 -1.16 8.73 6.15
CA GLY A 194 -1.75 8.73 4.81
C GLY A 194 -3.04 7.92 4.75
N HIS A 195 -3.04 6.71 5.30
CA HIS A 195 -4.23 5.87 5.35
C HIS A 195 -5.33 6.47 6.24
N PHE A 196 -4.96 7.10 7.35
CA PHE A 196 -5.89 7.80 8.22
C PHE A 196 -6.59 8.94 7.48
N GLN A 197 -5.84 9.78 6.74
CA GLN A 197 -6.41 10.89 5.95
C GLN A 197 -7.39 10.37 4.87
N THR A 198 -7.06 9.28 4.19
CA THR A 198 -7.97 8.63 3.24
C THR A 198 -9.26 8.18 3.94
N MET A 199 -9.14 7.54 5.11
CA MET A 199 -10.27 7.01 5.86
C MET A 199 -11.24 8.11 6.34
N ILE A 200 -10.73 9.29 6.71
CA ILE A 200 -11.53 10.42 7.21
C ILE A 200 -11.76 11.51 6.16
N ASP A 201 -11.50 11.27 4.88
CA ASP A 201 -11.71 12.28 3.84
C ASP A 201 -13.19 12.72 3.80
N PRO A 202 -13.49 14.01 4.05
CA PRO A 202 -14.86 14.50 4.09
C PRO A 202 -15.53 14.57 2.72
N ARG A 203 -14.79 14.40 1.63
CA ARG A 203 -15.30 14.38 0.24
C ARG A 203 -15.96 13.05 -0.10
N CYS A 204 -15.70 12.01 0.67
CA CYS A 204 -16.23 10.68 0.46
C CYS A 204 -17.59 10.51 1.16
N ASP A 205 -18.52 9.79 0.50
CA ASP A 205 -19.86 9.51 1.01
C ASP A 205 -20.21 8.01 1.05
N CYS A 206 -19.40 7.18 0.42
CA CYS A 206 -19.64 5.74 0.37
C CYS A 206 -18.38 4.92 0.55
N ILE A 207 -18.54 3.65 0.91
CA ILE A 207 -17.45 2.74 1.26
C ILE A 207 -17.70 1.33 0.73
N GLY A 208 -16.63 0.67 0.34
CA GLY A 208 -16.53 -0.76 0.19
C GLY A 208 -15.27 -1.30 0.85
N VAL A 209 -15.36 -2.48 1.44
CA VAL A 209 -14.19 -3.17 2.02
C VAL A 209 -14.15 -4.62 1.56
N GLY A 210 -12.94 -5.14 1.40
CA GLY A 210 -12.65 -6.53 1.04
C GLY A 210 -11.72 -7.17 2.06
N VAL A 211 -11.93 -8.44 2.34
CA VAL A 211 -11.08 -9.21 3.26
C VAL A 211 -10.91 -10.61 2.70
N THR A 212 -9.66 -11.02 2.52
CA THR A 212 -9.27 -12.40 2.19
C THR A 212 -8.34 -12.93 3.25
N GLN A 213 -8.62 -14.13 3.75
CA GLN A 213 -7.76 -14.85 4.68
C GLN A 213 -7.23 -16.09 3.99
N HIS A 214 -5.91 -16.19 3.83
CA HIS A 214 -5.26 -17.29 3.13
C HIS A 214 -3.92 -17.62 3.78
N ASP A 215 -3.65 -18.89 4.03
CA ASP A 215 -2.41 -19.41 4.64
C ASP A 215 -1.98 -18.65 5.92
N GLY A 216 -2.94 -18.29 6.76
CA GLY A 216 -2.67 -17.57 8.00
C GLY A 216 -2.32 -16.09 7.81
N ILE A 217 -2.50 -15.55 6.62
CA ILE A 217 -2.33 -14.13 6.29
C ILE A 217 -3.69 -13.51 6.01
N THR A 218 -3.90 -12.29 6.47
CA THR A 218 -5.10 -11.50 6.20
C THR A 218 -4.76 -10.32 5.30
N TYR A 219 -5.51 -10.17 4.22
CA TYR A 219 -5.43 -9.09 3.24
C TYR A 219 -6.69 -8.25 3.34
N CYS A 220 -6.57 -6.95 3.58
CA CYS A 220 -7.70 -6.05 3.74
C CYS A 220 -7.59 -4.86 2.80
N TYR A 221 -8.65 -4.59 2.06
CA TYR A 221 -8.82 -3.40 1.24
C TYR A 221 -9.99 -2.55 1.73
N MET A 222 -9.86 -1.23 1.58
CA MET A 222 -10.93 -0.26 1.77
C MET A 222 -10.93 0.68 0.56
N PHE A 223 -12.10 0.91 -0.03
CA PHE A 223 -12.34 1.98 -0.98
C PHE A 223 -13.35 2.95 -0.38
N VAL A 224 -13.04 4.25 -0.41
CA VAL A 224 -13.94 5.33 -0.02
C VAL A 224 -14.25 6.18 -1.24
N GLY A 225 -15.50 6.19 -1.66
CA GLY A 225 -15.93 6.76 -2.93
C GLY A 225 -16.17 8.26 -2.84
N MET A 226 -15.75 8.97 -3.88
CA MET A 226 -15.97 10.40 -4.09
C MET A 226 -16.98 10.57 -5.24
N PRO A 227 -18.27 10.71 -4.95
CA PRO A 227 -19.28 10.80 -5.98
C PRO A 227 -19.05 11.99 -6.90
N ASN A 228 -19.36 11.82 -8.18
CA ASN A 228 -19.20 12.85 -9.22
C ASN A 228 -17.77 13.35 -9.46
N SER A 229 -16.76 12.71 -8.90
CA SER A 229 -15.36 12.97 -9.23
C SER A 229 -14.88 12.09 -10.39
N VAL A 230 -13.82 12.54 -11.07
CA VAL A 230 -13.21 11.76 -12.16
C VAL A 230 -12.30 10.70 -11.58
N ASN A 231 -12.39 9.48 -12.10
CA ASN A 231 -11.36 8.48 -11.85
C ASN A 231 -10.20 8.75 -12.81
N PHE A 232 -9.03 9.10 -12.26
CA PHE A 232 -7.85 9.49 -13.06
C PHE A 232 -7.09 8.32 -13.69
N TYR A 233 -7.48 7.10 -13.41
CA TYR A 233 -6.81 5.89 -13.91
C TYR A 233 -7.59 5.19 -15.04
N THR A 234 -8.72 5.74 -15.46
CA THR A 234 -9.54 5.20 -16.57
C THR A 234 -9.51 6.09 -17.77
#